data_ab534c940a1df087ec71fe2a19760f74
#
_entry.id   ab534c940a1df087ec71fe2a19760f74
#
_cell.length_a   1.000
_cell.length_b   1.000
_cell.length_c   1.000
_cell.angle_alpha   90.00
_cell.angle_beta   90.00
_cell.angle_gamma   90.00
#
_symmetry.space_group_name_H-M   'P 1'
#
loop_
_entity.id
_entity.type
_entity.pdbx_description
1 polymer ?
#
loop_
_entity_poly.entity_id
_entity_poly.type
_entity_poly.pdbx_seq_one_letter_code
_entity_poly.pdbx_strand_id
1 'polypeptide(L)'
;MSKVAFLGGGSFGIALAILLANKGNVISVYDRNSNVVEDINVNRRNDKFIKGLNVPKNVTAYNSLEEAIPNSDYVVLAVPS
;
A
#
# COMPACT_ATOMS: atom_id res chain seq x y z
N MET A 1 8.48 -8.09 -13.30
CA MET A 1 7.85 -7.83 -11.99
C MET A 1 8.76 -6.94 -11.17
N SER A 2 8.22 -5.86 -10.66
CA SER A 2 8.97 -4.91 -9.83
C SER A 2 8.38 -4.86 -8.43
N LYS A 3 9.18 -4.39 -7.47
CA LYS A 3 8.68 -4.06 -6.15
C LYS A 3 8.57 -2.55 -6.04
N VAL A 4 7.40 -2.05 -5.66
CA VAL A 4 7.12 -0.63 -5.53
C VAL A 4 6.66 -0.34 -4.11
N ALA A 5 7.30 0.62 -3.47
CA ALA A 5 6.91 1.08 -2.13
C ALA A 5 6.12 2.38 -2.26
N PHE A 6 4.95 2.41 -1.65
CA PHE A 6 4.11 3.61 -1.59
C PHE A 6 4.18 4.19 -0.18
N LEU A 7 4.61 5.43 -0.07
CA LEU A 7 4.69 6.11 1.21
C LEU A 7 3.43 6.95 1.41
N GLY A 8 2.51 6.40 2.18
CA GLY A 8 1.21 6.99 2.42
C GLY A 8 0.10 6.08 1.91
N GLY A 9 -0.89 5.81 2.74
CA GLY A 9 -2.00 4.93 2.41
C GLY A 9 -3.29 5.65 2.04
N GLY A 10 -3.20 6.91 1.58
CA GLY A 10 -4.38 7.68 1.18
C GLY A 10 -5.07 7.10 -0.04
N SER A 11 -6.26 7.62 -0.36
CA SER A 11 -7.10 7.03 -1.40
C SER A 11 -6.44 6.96 -2.77
N PHE A 12 -5.70 8.00 -3.17
CA PHE A 12 -5.01 7.97 -4.45
C PHE A 12 -3.89 6.94 -4.45
N GLY A 13 -3.10 6.91 -3.38
CA GLY A 13 -1.98 5.97 -3.27
C GLY A 13 -2.43 4.53 -3.28
N ILE A 14 -3.47 4.18 -2.51
CA ILE A 14 -3.94 2.80 -2.46
C ILE A 14 -4.57 2.39 -3.79
N ALA A 15 -5.26 3.28 -4.47
CA ALA A 15 -5.85 2.97 -5.77
C ALA A 15 -4.77 2.66 -6.80
N LEU A 16 -3.72 3.47 -6.84
CA LEU A 16 -2.59 3.25 -7.75
C LEU A 16 -1.83 1.98 -7.38
N ALA A 17 -1.64 1.74 -6.08
CA ALA A 17 -0.97 0.53 -5.60
C ALA A 17 -1.70 -0.73 -6.07
N ILE A 18 -3.02 -0.75 -5.97
CA ILE A 18 -3.82 -1.88 -6.41
C ILE A 18 -3.73 -2.07 -7.92
N LEU A 19 -3.77 -0.98 -8.67
CA LEU A 19 -3.62 -1.04 -10.13
C LEU A 19 -2.31 -1.71 -10.51
N LEU A 20 -1.20 -1.31 -9.88
CA LEU A 20 0.11 -1.88 -10.16
C LEU A 20 0.22 -3.33 -9.66
N ALA A 21 -0.40 -3.64 -8.53
CA ALA A 21 -0.43 -5.00 -8.00
C ALA A 21 -1.14 -5.95 -8.96
N ASN A 22 -2.24 -5.50 -9.54
CA ASN A 22 -3.00 -6.29 -10.51
C ASN A 22 -2.21 -6.56 -11.79
N LYS A 23 -1.17 -5.78 -12.04
CA LYS A 23 -0.26 -6.02 -13.17
C LYS A 23 0.90 -6.95 -12.83
N GLY A 24 0.90 -7.52 -11.62
CA GLY A 24 1.89 -8.49 -11.21
C GLY A 24 3.06 -7.94 -10.41
N ASN A 25 3.00 -6.69 -10.01
CA ASN A 25 4.05 -6.10 -9.18
C ASN A 25 3.84 -6.41 -7.71
N VAL A 26 4.93 -6.45 -6.95
CA VAL A 26 4.86 -6.57 -5.50
C VAL A 26 4.80 -5.17 -4.90
N ILE A 27 3.84 -4.93 -4.04
CA ILE A 27 3.59 -3.61 -3.51
C ILE A 27 3.75 -3.59 -1.99
N SER A 28 4.52 -2.62 -1.50
CA SER A 28 4.59 -2.29 -0.08
C SER A 28 3.92 -0.94 0.11
N VAL A 29 3.08 -0.81 1.13
CA VAL A 29 2.43 0.45 1.47
C VAL A 29 2.84 0.83 2.88
N TYR A 30 3.34 2.04 3.05
CA TYR A 30 3.65 2.57 4.37
C TYR A 30 2.54 3.50 4.83
N ASP A 31 2.05 3.29 6.03
CA ASP A 31 1.16 4.22 6.70
C ASP A 31 1.48 4.18 8.19
N ARG A 32 1.59 5.35 8.81
CA ARG A 32 1.88 5.43 10.25
C ARG A 32 0.70 5.01 11.11
N ASN A 33 -0.50 4.93 10.54
CA ASN A 33 -1.70 4.52 11.28
C ASN A 33 -1.80 2.99 11.28
N SER A 34 -1.62 2.39 12.45
CA SER A 34 -1.67 0.93 12.60
C SER A 34 -3.01 0.33 12.20
N ASN A 35 -4.10 1.07 12.37
CA ASN A 35 -5.42 0.59 11.98
C ASN A 35 -5.54 0.44 10.47
N VAL A 36 -4.94 1.36 9.72
CA VAL A 36 -4.89 1.29 8.25
C VAL A 36 -4.05 0.09 7.82
N VAL A 37 -2.89 -0.10 8.45
CA VAL A 37 -2.01 -1.22 8.15
C VAL A 37 -2.72 -2.55 8.40
N GLU A 38 -3.39 -2.68 9.53
CA GLU A 38 -4.11 -3.90 9.86
C GLU A 38 -5.26 -4.15 8.89
N ASP A 39 -6.00 -3.12 8.53
CA ASP A 39 -7.12 -3.24 7.61
C ASP A 39 -6.64 -3.76 6.25
N ILE A 40 -5.53 -3.25 5.75
CA ILE A 40 -4.96 -3.70 4.48
C ILE A 40 -4.48 -5.15 4.57
N ASN A 41 -3.75 -5.50 5.63
CA ASN A 41 -3.11 -6.82 5.73
C ASN A 41 -4.07 -7.93 6.13
N VAL A 42 -5.02 -7.64 7.00
CA VAL A 42 -5.92 -8.65 7.55
C VAL A 42 -7.24 -8.71 6.80
N ASN A 43 -7.87 -7.56 6.63
CA ASN A 43 -9.19 -7.48 6.01
C ASN A 43 -9.13 -7.31 4.50
N ARG A 44 -7.96 -7.01 3.97
CA ARG A 44 -7.74 -6.72 2.55
C ARG A 44 -8.64 -5.57 2.07
N ARG A 45 -8.72 -4.55 2.89
CA ARG A 45 -9.55 -3.38 2.68
C ARG A 45 -8.82 -2.11 3.10
N ASN A 46 -9.34 -0.98 2.66
CA ASN A 46 -8.88 0.32 3.14
C ASN A 46 -10.10 1.24 3.25
N ASP A 47 -11.06 0.80 4.07
CA ASP A 47 -12.37 1.44 4.17
C ASP A 47 -12.32 2.87 4.71
N LYS A 48 -11.24 3.23 5.40
CA LYS A 48 -11.03 4.61 5.85
C LYS A 48 -10.96 5.57 4.67
N PHE A 49 -10.40 5.13 3.55
CA PHE A 49 -10.21 5.98 2.37
C PHE A 49 -11.16 5.61 1.24
N ILE A 50 -11.30 4.32 0.94
CA ILE A 50 -12.18 3.85 -0.15
C ILE A 50 -12.93 2.61 0.33
N LYS A 51 -14.24 2.75 0.52
CA LYS A 51 -15.08 1.63 0.96
C LYS A 51 -15.24 0.58 -0.12
N GLY A 52 -15.23 -0.67 0.30
CA GLY A 52 -15.50 -1.79 -0.60
C GLY A 52 -14.39 -2.17 -1.55
N LEU A 53 -13.22 -1.53 -1.42
CA LEU A 53 -12.09 -1.82 -2.28
C LEU A 53 -11.37 -3.07 -1.79
N ASN A 54 -11.19 -4.04 -2.68
CA ASN A 54 -10.44 -5.25 -2.35
C ASN A 54 -8.96 -5.06 -2.64
N VAL A 55 -8.12 -5.38 -1.64
CA VAL A 55 -6.67 -5.25 -1.75
C VAL A 55 -6.07 -6.61 -2.14
N PRO A 56 -5.35 -6.70 -3.28
CA PRO A 56 -4.74 -7.95 -3.71
C PRO A 56 -3.71 -8.50 -2.72
N LYS A 57 -3.45 -9.80 -2.81
CA LYS A 57 -2.53 -10.50 -1.91
C LYS A 57 -1.08 -10.00 -2.00
N ASN A 58 -0.68 -9.47 -3.14
CA ASN A 58 0.68 -8.98 -3.35
C ASN A 58 0.89 -7.55 -2.85
N VAL A 59 -0.08 -7.01 -2.13
CA VAL A 59 0.05 -5.74 -1.41
C VAL A 59 0.20 -6.04 0.07
N THR A 60 1.25 -5.51 0.69
CA THR A 60 1.49 -5.61 2.12
C THR A 60 1.70 -4.22 2.70
N ALA A 61 1.06 -3.93 3.81
CA ALA A 61 1.21 -2.65 4.48
C ALA A 61 2.15 -2.76 5.67
N TYR A 62 2.85 -1.68 5.94
CA TYR A 62 3.80 -1.58 7.05
C TYR A 62 3.62 -0.23 7.74
N ASN A 63 3.89 -0.20 9.04
CA ASN A 63 3.93 1.06 9.77
C ASN A 63 5.36 1.51 10.08
N SER A 64 6.33 0.95 9.37
CA SER A 64 7.74 1.28 9.48
C SER A 64 8.33 1.43 8.08
N LEU A 65 9.01 2.56 7.83
CA LEU A 65 9.73 2.78 6.58
C LEU A 65 10.85 1.78 6.41
N GLU A 66 11.46 1.35 7.51
CA GLU A 66 12.54 0.38 7.50
C GLU A 66 12.09 -0.99 6.98
N GLU A 67 10.79 -1.28 7.09
CA GLU A 67 10.23 -2.52 6.56
C GLU A 67 9.64 -2.35 5.16
N ALA A 68 9.11 -1.18 4.87
CA ALA A 68 8.41 -0.96 3.60
C ALA A 68 9.35 -0.74 2.41
N ILE A 69 10.46 -0.01 2.63
CA ILE A 69 11.33 0.44 1.54
C ILE A 69 12.34 -0.60 1.04
N PRO A 70 12.96 -1.46 1.88
CA PRO A 70 14.03 -2.33 1.41
C PRO A 70 13.67 -3.18 0.19
N ASN A 71 14.62 -3.30 -0.73
CA ASN A 71 14.49 -4.07 -1.98
C ASN A 71 13.45 -3.51 -2.96
N SER A 72 13.00 -2.28 -2.74
CA SER A 72 12.08 -1.63 -3.68
C SER A 72 12.82 -1.13 -4.90
N ASP A 73 12.26 -1.36 -6.08
CA ASP A 73 12.77 -0.82 -7.32
C ASP A 73 12.36 0.64 -7.49
N TYR A 74 11.19 0.99 -6.96
CA TYR A 74 10.65 2.35 -7.02
C TYR A 74 10.01 2.70 -5.68
N VAL A 75 10.09 3.98 -5.32
CA VAL A 75 9.42 4.52 -4.14
C VAL A 75 8.53 5.67 -4.59
N VAL A 76 7.25 5.58 -4.27
CA VAL A 76 6.26 6.60 -4.65
C VAL A 76 5.79 7.33 -3.41
N LEU A 77 5.87 8.65 -3.44
CA LEU A 77 5.33 9.49 -2.36
C LEU A 77 3.86 9.77 -2.65
N ALA A 78 3.00 9.15 -1.86
CA ALA A 78 1.55 9.28 -2.02
C ALA A 78 0.95 10.03 -0.83
N VAL A 79 1.56 11.13 -0.46
CA VAL A 79 1.12 11.93 0.69
C VAL A 79 0.15 13.01 0.24
N PRO A 80 -0.85 13.34 1.08
CA PRO A 80 -1.75 14.45 0.77
C PRO A 80 -1.00 15.77 0.73
N SER A 81 -1.34 16.58 -0.21
CA SER A 81 -0.75 17.92 -0.34
C SER A 81 -1.41 18.89 0.63
#